data_3e739fc61cdbbcf5a4a8378a669ad48c
#
_entry.id   3e739fc61cdbbcf5a4a8378a669ad48c
#
_cell.length_a   1.000
_cell.length_b   1.000
_cell.length_c   1.000
_cell.angle_alpha   90.00
_cell.angle_beta   90.00
_cell.angle_gamma   90.00
#
_symmetry.space_group_name_H-M   'P 1'
#
loop_
_entity.id
_entity.type
_entity.pdbx_description
1 polymer ?
#
loop_
_entity_poly.entity_id
_entity_poly.type
_entity_poly.pdbx_seq_one_letter_code
_entity_poly.pdbx_strand_id
1 'polypeptide(L)'
;LLEEQQLKDTDSSGLTRTEEQQQNTSYQSRVLRERDCNTVVSSTWESIPSDAVLVTEKQEYGQEALANVRQLFGDDYTIISSYNMYLMRGSTIAQPQGEVEIGMPIPEAYENAAVTIVYIDKNNKITKKETRRQDGMAYAKTDHFSHYALVGLEEAASDGWTVSYLLILEAAAAVTVIAGLGYYISRKWKKMKRDR
;
A
#
# COMPACT_ATOMS: atom_id res chain seq x y z
N LEU A 1 -8.28 77.09 -17.84
CA LEU A 1 -9.37 76.10 -17.88
C LEU A 1 -8.97 74.88 -18.78
N LEU A 2 -7.83 74.27 -18.48
CA LEU A 2 -7.38 73.02 -19.09
C LEU A 2 -6.25 72.46 -18.23
N GLU A 3 -6.55 72.06 -17.02
CA GLU A 3 -5.65 71.31 -16.15
C GLU A 3 -6.53 70.65 -15.10
N GLU A 4 -6.99 69.45 -15.40
CA GLU A 4 -7.51 68.47 -14.44
C GLU A 4 -8.06 67.28 -15.17
N GLN A 5 -7.19 66.49 -15.81
CA GLN A 5 -7.52 65.11 -16.17
C GLN A 5 -6.27 64.33 -16.57
N GLN A 6 -5.35 64.19 -15.63
CA GLN A 6 -4.33 63.17 -15.72
C GLN A 6 -3.85 62.80 -14.32
N LEU A 7 -4.64 62.02 -13.62
CA LEU A 7 -4.12 61.21 -12.51
C LEU A 7 -5.19 60.21 -12.05
N LYS A 8 -5.43 59.18 -12.84
CA LYS A 8 -6.08 57.96 -12.36
C LYS A 8 -5.89 56.83 -13.36
N ASP A 9 -4.67 56.38 -13.50
CA ASP A 9 -4.33 55.07 -13.97
C ASP A 9 -3.12 54.60 -13.21
N THR A 10 -3.28 54.44 -11.89
CA THR A 10 -2.33 53.71 -11.07
C THR A 10 -2.79 52.25 -11.07
N ASP A 11 -2.20 51.59 -11.99
CA ASP A 11 -2.04 50.18 -12.19
C ASP A 11 -2.16 49.34 -10.90
N SER A 12 -3.34 48.75 -10.68
CA SER A 12 -3.58 47.74 -9.64
C SER A 12 -3.17 46.32 -10.08
N SER A 13 -2.42 46.21 -11.17
CA SER A 13 -1.96 44.91 -11.72
C SER A 13 -0.57 44.49 -11.26
N GLY A 14 0.16 45.35 -10.53
CA GLY A 14 1.53 45.08 -10.08
C GLY A 14 1.67 44.22 -8.83
N LEU A 15 0.61 44.13 -8.00
CA LEU A 15 0.69 43.40 -6.72
C LEU A 15 0.20 41.95 -6.82
N THR A 16 -0.71 41.66 -7.75
CA THR A 16 -1.26 40.31 -7.91
C THR A 16 -0.29 39.34 -8.58
N ARG A 17 0.60 39.84 -9.45
CA ARG A 17 1.53 38.97 -10.20
C ARG A 17 2.68 38.42 -9.36
N THR A 18 3.06 39.12 -8.31
CA THR A 18 4.15 38.69 -7.41
C THR A 18 3.66 37.68 -6.38
N GLU A 19 2.42 37.84 -5.90
CA GLU A 19 1.80 36.89 -4.96
C GLU A 19 1.38 35.60 -5.62
N GLU A 20 0.85 35.61 -6.84
CA GLU A 20 0.56 34.39 -7.62
C GLU A 20 1.82 33.62 -8.01
N GLN A 21 2.94 34.30 -8.28
CA GLN A 21 4.22 33.63 -8.56
C GLN A 21 4.87 33.05 -7.30
N GLN A 22 4.70 33.65 -6.13
CA GLN A 22 5.17 33.08 -4.87
C GLN A 22 4.29 31.93 -4.38
N GLN A 23 2.97 31.98 -4.59
CA GLN A 23 2.08 30.86 -4.30
C GLN A 23 2.30 29.67 -5.23
N ASN A 24 2.64 29.89 -6.50
CA ASN A 24 2.84 28.82 -7.46
C ASN A 24 4.21 28.09 -7.29
N THR A 25 5.17 28.70 -6.59
CA THR A 25 6.46 28.08 -6.30
C THR A 25 6.41 27.16 -5.08
N SER A 26 5.40 27.31 -4.21
CA SER A 26 5.28 26.52 -2.97
C SER A 26 4.56 25.16 -3.14
N TYR A 27 4.06 24.86 -4.35
CA TYR A 27 3.31 23.62 -4.61
C TYR A 27 4.01 22.60 -5.54
N GLN A 28 5.30 22.77 -5.82
CA GLN A 28 6.05 21.71 -6.53
C GLN A 28 6.29 20.54 -5.58
N SER A 29 5.40 19.56 -5.61
CA SER A 29 5.60 18.29 -4.92
C SER A 29 6.69 17.48 -5.64
N ARG A 30 7.64 16.98 -4.88
CA ARG A 30 8.63 16.04 -5.37
C ARG A 30 8.18 14.62 -5.03
N VAL A 31 8.20 13.74 -6.03
CA VAL A 31 7.86 12.33 -5.86
C VAL A 31 9.07 11.48 -6.24
N LEU A 32 9.56 10.67 -5.32
CA LEU A 32 10.54 9.63 -5.56
C LEU A 32 9.83 8.28 -5.53
N ARG A 33 10.13 7.42 -6.50
CA ARG A 33 9.60 6.05 -6.57
C ARG A 33 10.75 5.06 -6.63
N GLU A 34 10.71 4.07 -5.74
CA GLU A 34 11.55 2.90 -5.81
C GLU A 34 10.77 1.81 -6.59
N ARG A 35 11.44 1.12 -7.54
CA ARG A 35 10.75 0.29 -8.54
C ARG A 35 10.53 -1.15 -8.10
N ASP A 36 11.49 -1.74 -7.39
CA ASP A 36 11.47 -3.16 -7.05
C ASP A 36 10.42 -3.46 -5.97
N CYS A 37 10.29 -2.59 -4.97
CA CYS A 37 9.27 -2.66 -3.93
C CYS A 37 8.02 -1.84 -4.24
N ASN A 38 8.02 -1.06 -5.33
CA ASN A 38 6.95 -0.13 -5.71
C ASN A 38 6.56 0.86 -4.60
N THR A 39 7.53 1.26 -3.78
CA THR A 39 7.34 2.26 -2.73
C THR A 39 7.49 3.68 -3.27
N VAL A 40 6.86 4.62 -2.59
CA VAL A 40 6.84 6.02 -3.00
C VAL A 40 7.14 6.92 -1.81
N VAL A 41 7.84 8.01 -2.07
CA VAL A 41 7.95 9.14 -1.13
C VAL A 41 7.57 10.41 -1.86
N SER A 42 6.67 11.16 -1.30
CA SER A 42 6.28 12.49 -1.80
C SER A 42 6.42 13.55 -0.72
N SER A 43 6.81 14.74 -1.14
CA SER A 43 6.94 15.89 -0.25
C SER A 43 6.92 17.19 -1.02
N THR A 44 6.90 18.30 -0.31
CA THR A 44 7.29 19.60 -0.87
C THR A 44 8.76 19.56 -1.28
N TRP A 45 9.15 20.38 -2.25
CA TRP A 45 10.49 20.39 -2.82
C TRP A 45 11.63 20.53 -1.79
N GLU A 46 11.37 21.22 -0.67
CA GLU A 46 12.39 21.52 0.35
C GLU A 46 12.70 20.35 1.27
N SER A 47 11.76 19.44 1.48
CA SER A 47 11.94 18.34 2.45
C SER A 47 12.79 17.18 1.94
N ILE A 48 12.96 17.05 0.61
CA ILE A 48 13.75 15.99 -0.01
C ILE A 48 14.88 16.64 -0.82
N PRO A 49 16.16 16.36 -0.52
CA PRO A 49 17.29 16.90 -1.27
C PRO A 49 17.19 16.61 -2.78
N SER A 50 17.57 17.58 -3.64
CA SER A 50 17.36 17.50 -5.09
C SER A 50 18.07 16.34 -5.78
N ASP A 51 19.18 15.88 -5.23
CA ASP A 51 20.02 14.79 -5.71
C ASP A 51 19.77 13.46 -4.97
N ALA A 52 18.75 13.41 -4.08
CA ALA A 52 18.42 12.20 -3.34
C ALA A 52 17.68 11.19 -4.18
N VAL A 53 17.96 9.92 -3.94
CA VAL A 53 17.28 8.73 -4.48
C VAL A 53 16.65 7.97 -3.32
N LEU A 54 15.41 7.51 -3.51
CA LEU A 54 14.76 6.61 -2.56
C LEU A 54 15.33 5.21 -2.72
N VAL A 55 15.74 4.62 -1.60
CA VAL A 55 16.13 3.22 -1.50
C VAL A 55 15.19 2.54 -0.53
N THR A 56 14.70 1.36 -0.91
CA THR A 56 13.79 0.56 -0.11
C THR A 56 14.27 -0.89 -0.10
N GLU A 57 14.45 -1.42 1.09
CA GLU A 57 14.85 -2.80 1.31
C GLU A 57 13.71 -3.55 1.99
N LYS A 58 13.27 -4.65 1.40
CA LYS A 58 12.28 -5.52 2.04
C LYS A 58 12.87 -6.10 3.31
N GLN A 59 12.10 -6.04 4.40
CA GLN A 59 12.49 -6.58 5.71
C GLN A 59 11.57 -7.71 6.12
N GLU A 60 12.14 -8.69 6.82
CA GLU A 60 11.37 -9.70 7.52
C GLU A 60 11.43 -9.41 9.02
N TYR A 61 10.28 -9.43 9.68
CA TYR A 61 10.20 -9.22 11.11
C TYR A 61 9.99 -10.54 11.85
N GLY A 62 10.67 -10.67 13.00
CA GLY A 62 10.53 -11.82 13.88
C GLY A 62 9.20 -11.86 14.63
N GLN A 63 9.00 -12.94 15.36
CA GLN A 63 7.79 -13.19 16.14
C GLN A 63 7.48 -12.09 17.18
N GLU A 64 8.50 -11.40 17.70
CA GLU A 64 8.34 -10.32 18.67
C GLU A 64 7.61 -9.12 18.06
N ALA A 65 8.00 -8.68 16.85
CA ALA A 65 7.31 -7.58 16.16
C ALA A 65 5.87 -7.96 15.84
N LEU A 66 5.62 -9.20 15.39
CA LEU A 66 4.27 -9.72 15.13
C LEU A 66 3.43 -9.76 16.42
N ALA A 67 4.00 -10.21 17.54
CA ALA A 67 3.31 -10.21 18.83
C ALA A 67 2.93 -8.80 19.27
N ASN A 68 3.82 -7.80 19.07
CA ASN A 68 3.53 -6.41 19.38
C ASN A 68 2.45 -5.81 18.44
N VAL A 69 2.40 -6.22 17.16
CA VAL A 69 1.31 -5.86 16.25
C VAL A 69 -0.01 -6.43 16.79
N ARG A 70 -0.06 -7.72 17.13
CA ARG A 70 -1.25 -8.38 17.67
C ARG A 70 -1.71 -7.77 18.99
N GLN A 71 -0.79 -7.41 19.86
CA GLN A 71 -1.12 -6.72 21.10
C GLN A 71 -1.79 -5.36 20.86
N LEU A 72 -1.40 -4.64 19.80
CA LEU A 72 -1.93 -3.30 19.50
C LEU A 72 -3.23 -3.33 18.71
N PHE A 73 -3.39 -4.29 17.78
CA PHE A 73 -4.50 -4.31 16.81
C PHE A 73 -5.49 -5.48 17.03
N GLY A 74 -5.06 -6.56 17.68
CA GLY A 74 -5.81 -7.80 17.86
C GLY A 74 -5.09 -9.01 17.27
N ASP A 75 -5.45 -10.22 17.73
CA ASP A 75 -4.78 -11.47 17.38
C ASP A 75 -4.88 -11.81 15.88
N ASP A 76 -5.92 -11.32 15.21
CA ASP A 76 -6.19 -11.56 13.79
C ASP A 76 -5.36 -10.67 12.86
N TYR A 77 -4.53 -9.78 13.41
CA TYR A 77 -3.69 -8.90 12.61
C TYR A 77 -2.32 -9.49 12.32
N THR A 78 -1.82 -9.22 11.11
CA THR A 78 -0.50 -9.65 10.66
C THR A 78 0.26 -8.53 9.97
N ILE A 79 1.57 -8.71 9.82
CA ILE A 79 2.44 -7.87 9.00
C ILE A 79 2.36 -8.37 7.55
N ILE A 80 1.72 -7.59 6.69
CA ILE A 80 1.51 -7.90 5.26
C ILE A 80 2.80 -7.72 4.46
N SER A 81 3.46 -6.58 4.68
CA SER A 81 4.74 -6.23 4.07
C SER A 81 5.50 -5.26 4.96
N SER A 82 6.81 -5.26 4.85
CA SER A 82 7.64 -4.36 5.64
C SER A 82 8.91 -3.96 4.90
N TYR A 83 9.34 -2.73 5.12
CA TYR A 83 10.41 -2.10 4.39
C TYR A 83 11.26 -1.22 5.28
N ASN A 84 12.58 -1.28 5.09
CA ASN A 84 13.50 -0.25 5.52
C ASN A 84 13.63 0.77 4.39
N MET A 85 13.21 2.01 4.65
CA MET A 85 13.22 3.09 3.66
C MET A 85 14.26 4.13 4.07
N TYR A 86 15.03 4.64 3.11
CA TYR A 86 15.99 5.72 3.32
C TYR A 86 16.30 6.48 2.03
N LEU A 87 16.82 7.69 2.17
CA LEU A 87 17.34 8.46 1.04
C LEU A 87 18.83 8.26 0.92
N MET A 88 19.32 8.14 -0.33
CA MET A 88 20.74 8.17 -0.66
C MET A 88 21.09 9.44 -1.41
N ARG A 89 22.17 10.11 -0.98
CA ARG A 89 22.84 11.19 -1.70
C ARG A 89 24.25 10.76 -2.04
N GLY A 90 24.47 10.34 -3.28
CA GLY A 90 25.72 9.64 -3.62
C GLY A 90 25.87 8.37 -2.78
N SER A 91 26.88 8.30 -1.90
CA SER A 91 27.15 7.19 -1.00
C SER A 91 26.68 7.42 0.46
N THR A 92 25.99 8.50 0.75
CA THR A 92 25.61 8.89 2.11
C THR A 92 24.12 8.75 2.32
N ILE A 93 23.72 8.13 3.45
CA ILE A 93 22.30 8.09 3.87
C ILE A 93 21.90 9.48 4.36
N ALA A 94 20.75 9.95 3.88
CA ALA A 94 20.14 11.22 4.26
C ALA A 94 18.76 11.00 4.88
N GLN A 95 18.37 11.93 5.75
CA GLN A 95 17.02 12.03 6.29
C GLN A 95 16.26 13.19 5.61
N PRO A 96 14.93 13.19 5.60
CA PRO A 96 14.16 14.32 5.11
C PRO A 96 14.35 15.55 6.02
N GLN A 97 14.22 16.74 5.45
CA GLN A 97 14.30 18.01 6.18
C GLN A 97 12.92 18.55 6.56
N GLY A 98 12.00 17.65 6.92
CA GLY A 98 10.64 17.99 7.28
C GLY A 98 9.69 16.82 7.00
N GLU A 99 8.39 17.08 7.09
CA GLU A 99 7.36 16.06 6.85
C GLU A 99 7.38 15.61 5.38
N VAL A 100 7.35 14.30 5.19
CA VAL A 100 7.17 13.61 3.91
C VAL A 100 6.02 12.64 4.02
N GLU A 101 5.45 12.24 2.89
CA GLU A 101 4.46 11.19 2.81
C GLU A 101 5.10 9.95 2.17
N ILE A 102 5.13 8.84 2.89
CA ILE A 102 5.55 7.54 2.37
C ILE A 102 4.35 6.79 1.81
N GLY A 103 4.54 6.05 0.71
CA GLY A 103 3.54 5.18 0.11
C GLY A 103 4.06 3.76 0.00
N MET A 104 3.23 2.79 0.40
CA MET A 104 3.49 1.36 0.36
C MET A 104 2.43 0.66 -0.47
N PRO A 105 2.78 -0.28 -1.38
CA PRO A 105 1.79 -1.01 -2.16
C PRO A 105 0.94 -1.91 -1.26
N ILE A 106 -0.37 -1.94 -1.54
CA ILE A 106 -1.30 -2.88 -0.92
C ILE A 106 -1.36 -4.10 -1.83
N PRO A 107 -0.97 -5.31 -1.36
CA PRO A 107 -1.12 -6.51 -2.16
C PRO A 107 -2.60 -6.77 -2.52
N GLU A 108 -2.85 -7.39 -3.68
CA GLU A 108 -4.18 -7.66 -4.22
C GLU A 108 -5.08 -8.40 -3.20
N ALA A 109 -4.52 -9.37 -2.46
CA ALA A 109 -5.24 -10.09 -1.41
C ALA A 109 -5.79 -9.19 -0.29
N TYR A 110 -5.29 -7.96 -0.15
CA TYR A 110 -5.71 -6.99 0.86
C TYR A 110 -6.35 -5.74 0.25
N GLU A 111 -6.68 -5.77 -1.05
CA GLU A 111 -7.23 -4.60 -1.74
C GLU A 111 -8.51 -4.05 -1.08
N ASN A 112 -9.34 -4.93 -0.53
CA ASN A 112 -10.59 -4.55 0.14
C ASN A 112 -10.49 -4.58 1.68
N ALA A 113 -9.34 -4.98 2.25
CA ALA A 113 -9.15 -5.08 3.68
C ALA A 113 -8.78 -3.73 4.31
N ALA A 114 -9.09 -3.58 5.59
CA ALA A 114 -8.57 -2.49 6.39
C ALA A 114 -7.07 -2.69 6.62
N VAL A 115 -6.25 -1.77 6.09
CA VAL A 115 -4.80 -1.79 6.28
C VAL A 115 -4.32 -0.50 6.93
N THR A 116 -3.23 -0.57 7.67
CA THR A 116 -2.60 0.59 8.29
C THR A 116 -1.08 0.51 8.21
N ILE A 117 -0.42 1.65 8.03
CA ILE A 117 1.04 1.74 8.12
C ILE A 117 1.42 1.90 9.59
N VAL A 118 2.44 1.17 9.99
CA VAL A 118 3.07 1.30 11.29
C VAL A 118 4.57 1.57 11.13
N TYR A 119 5.11 2.36 12.04
CA TYR A 119 6.56 2.48 12.25
C TYR A 119 6.99 1.44 13.26
N ILE A 120 8.10 0.75 13.01
CA ILE A 120 8.70 -0.25 13.91
C ILE A 120 10.09 0.24 14.31
N ASP A 121 10.29 0.50 15.58
CA ASP A 121 11.59 0.92 16.08
C ASP A 121 12.57 -0.26 16.28
N LYS A 122 13.82 0.04 16.63
CA LYS A 122 14.87 -0.96 16.89
C LYS A 122 14.58 -1.93 18.04
N ASN A 123 13.59 -1.62 18.88
CA ASN A 123 13.15 -2.44 20.01
C ASN A 123 11.82 -3.15 19.68
N ASN A 124 11.42 -3.24 18.42
CA ASN A 124 10.17 -3.78 17.94
C ASN A 124 8.91 -3.07 18.47
N LYS A 125 9.05 -1.85 19.02
CA LYS A 125 7.91 -1.04 19.44
C LYS A 125 7.16 -0.54 18.22
N ILE A 126 5.85 -0.77 18.21
CA ILE A 126 4.95 -0.40 17.12
C ILE A 126 4.33 0.97 17.39
N THR A 127 4.39 1.84 16.39
CA THR A 127 3.70 3.14 16.39
C THR A 127 2.80 3.21 15.17
N LYS A 128 1.48 3.27 15.40
CA LYS A 128 0.47 3.42 14.34
C LYS A 128 0.62 4.78 13.68
N LYS A 129 0.56 4.82 12.35
CA LYS A 129 0.50 6.05 11.56
C LYS A 129 -0.92 6.26 11.05
N GLU A 130 -1.34 7.52 10.95
CA GLU A 130 -2.56 7.86 10.22
C GLU A 130 -2.36 7.47 8.76
N THR A 131 -3.23 6.58 8.27
CA THR A 131 -3.07 5.95 6.96
C THR A 131 -4.24 6.31 6.07
N ARG A 132 -3.97 6.86 4.88
CA ARG A 132 -4.95 7.00 3.80
C ARG A 132 -4.67 5.99 2.70
N ARG A 133 -5.70 5.64 1.94
CA ARG A 133 -5.58 4.72 0.80
C ARG A 133 -5.91 5.46 -0.49
N GLN A 134 -5.15 5.19 -1.53
CA GLN A 134 -5.38 5.73 -2.87
C GLN A 134 -4.66 4.86 -3.90
N ASP A 135 -5.34 4.50 -5.00
CA ASP A 135 -4.76 3.83 -6.17
C ASP A 135 -3.95 2.56 -5.84
N GLY A 136 -4.47 1.69 -4.97
CA GLY A 136 -3.79 0.45 -4.55
C GLY A 136 -2.60 0.66 -3.62
N MET A 137 -2.44 1.87 -3.07
CA MET A 137 -1.37 2.24 -2.16
C MET A 137 -1.93 2.68 -0.79
N ALA A 138 -1.16 2.41 0.26
CA ALA A 138 -1.34 2.99 1.59
C ALA A 138 -0.31 4.11 1.79
N TYR A 139 -0.75 5.27 2.27
CA TYR A 139 0.09 6.43 2.49
C TYR A 139 0.06 6.88 3.94
N ALA A 140 1.19 7.31 4.46
CA ALA A 140 1.30 7.89 5.79
C ALA A 140 2.36 9.00 5.85
N LYS A 141 2.11 10.00 6.70
CA LYS A 141 3.05 11.08 6.95
C LYS A 141 4.10 10.69 7.97
N THR A 142 5.34 11.14 7.73
CA THR A 142 6.47 10.94 8.64
C THR A 142 7.51 12.05 8.45
N ASP A 143 8.35 12.25 9.46
CA ASP A 143 9.45 13.20 9.46
C ASP A 143 10.84 12.54 9.40
N HIS A 144 10.86 11.22 9.32
CA HIS A 144 12.10 10.44 9.25
C HIS A 144 11.90 9.17 8.43
N PHE A 145 12.99 8.65 7.90
CA PHE A 145 13.03 7.35 7.24
C PHE A 145 13.57 6.28 8.18
N SER A 146 12.95 5.10 8.14
CA SER A 146 13.28 3.96 8.96
C SER A 146 12.50 2.72 8.49
N HIS A 147 12.16 1.83 9.43
CA HIS A 147 11.39 0.62 9.18
C HIS A 147 9.88 0.89 9.28
N TYR A 148 9.18 0.62 8.20
CA TYR A 148 7.72 0.72 8.12
C TYR A 148 7.13 -0.60 7.69
N ALA A 149 5.96 -0.93 8.23
CA ALA A 149 5.21 -2.11 7.85
C ALA A 149 3.76 -1.76 7.52
N LEU A 150 3.21 -2.47 6.56
CA LEU A 150 1.78 -2.52 6.30
C LEU A 150 1.17 -3.65 7.12
N VAL A 151 0.16 -3.35 7.91
CA VAL A 151 -0.51 -4.26 8.82
C VAL A 151 -1.98 -4.35 8.44
N GLY A 152 -2.55 -5.55 8.50
CA GLY A 152 -3.97 -5.80 8.21
C GLY A 152 -4.44 -7.13 8.78
N LEU A 153 -5.72 -7.45 8.57
CA LEU A 153 -6.32 -8.70 9.02
C LEU A 153 -5.78 -9.89 8.22
N GLU A 154 -5.41 -10.96 8.91
CA GLU A 154 -4.88 -12.20 8.32
C GLU A 154 -5.91 -12.90 7.43
N GLU A 155 -7.19 -12.89 7.80
CA GLU A 155 -8.30 -13.50 7.05
C GLU A 155 -8.50 -12.89 5.65
N ALA A 156 -8.15 -11.61 5.46
CA ALA A 156 -8.30 -10.97 4.15
C ALA A 156 -7.46 -11.64 3.04
N ALA A 157 -6.37 -12.31 3.42
CA ALA A 157 -5.53 -13.07 2.50
C ALA A 157 -6.09 -14.49 2.19
N SER A 158 -6.97 -15.03 3.04
CA SER A 158 -7.46 -16.41 2.93
C SER A 158 -8.70 -16.56 2.06
N ASP A 159 -9.51 -15.52 1.90
CA ASP A 159 -10.82 -15.62 1.24
C ASP A 159 -10.75 -15.90 -0.27
N GLY A 160 -9.62 -15.63 -0.92
CA GLY A 160 -9.44 -15.97 -2.33
C GLY A 160 -9.16 -17.45 -2.63
N TRP A 161 -8.66 -18.22 -1.64
CA TRP A 161 -8.22 -19.61 -1.85
C TRP A 161 -9.15 -20.65 -1.26
N THR A 162 -9.77 -20.38 -0.10
CA THR A 162 -10.64 -21.35 0.58
C THR A 162 -11.91 -21.63 -0.20
N VAL A 163 -12.51 -20.64 -0.83
CA VAL A 163 -13.71 -20.82 -1.66
C VAL A 163 -13.40 -21.67 -2.90
N SER A 164 -12.24 -21.49 -3.54
CA SER A 164 -11.84 -22.30 -4.69
C SER A 164 -11.59 -23.77 -4.36
N TYR A 165 -10.96 -24.08 -3.23
CA TYR A 165 -10.71 -25.48 -2.83
C TYR A 165 -12.00 -26.21 -2.43
N LEU A 166 -12.93 -25.56 -1.73
CA LEU A 166 -14.23 -26.15 -1.41
C LEU A 166 -15.05 -26.44 -2.65
N LEU A 167 -15.10 -25.54 -3.62
CA LEU A 167 -15.79 -25.76 -4.90
C LEU A 167 -15.15 -26.88 -5.74
N ILE A 168 -13.83 -27.02 -5.72
CA ILE A 168 -13.11 -28.08 -6.41
C ILE A 168 -13.37 -29.45 -5.73
N LEU A 169 -13.40 -29.50 -4.41
CA LEU A 169 -13.71 -30.73 -3.65
C LEU A 169 -15.15 -31.19 -3.86
N GLU A 170 -16.13 -30.28 -3.91
CA GLU A 170 -17.53 -30.62 -4.20
C GLU A 170 -17.70 -31.12 -5.66
N ALA A 171 -17.04 -30.48 -6.62
CA ALA A 171 -17.06 -30.93 -8.01
C ALA A 171 -16.41 -32.32 -8.19
N ALA A 172 -15.32 -32.61 -7.50
CA ALA A 172 -14.65 -33.91 -7.54
C ALA A 172 -15.51 -35.01 -6.89
N ALA A 173 -16.23 -34.74 -5.81
CA ALA A 173 -17.15 -35.66 -5.16
C ALA A 173 -18.34 -36.00 -6.07
N ALA A 174 -18.91 -35.01 -6.75
CA ALA A 174 -20.02 -35.23 -7.70
C ALA A 174 -19.62 -36.11 -8.88
N VAL A 175 -18.43 -35.92 -9.45
CA VAL A 175 -17.92 -36.74 -10.56
C VAL A 175 -17.72 -38.19 -10.14
N THR A 176 -17.21 -38.46 -8.93
CA THR A 176 -17.01 -39.84 -8.45
C THR A 176 -18.33 -40.57 -8.21
N VAL A 177 -19.36 -39.90 -7.71
CA VAL A 177 -20.71 -40.49 -7.51
C VAL A 177 -21.36 -40.82 -8.84
N ILE A 178 -21.27 -39.94 -9.84
CA ILE A 178 -21.83 -40.17 -11.19
C ILE A 178 -21.13 -41.34 -11.89
N ALA A 179 -19.80 -41.40 -11.82
CA ALA A 179 -19.01 -42.47 -12.39
C ALA A 179 -19.31 -43.82 -11.71
N GLY A 180 -19.47 -43.85 -10.38
CA GLY A 180 -19.84 -45.05 -9.61
C GLY A 180 -21.24 -45.57 -9.95
N LEU A 181 -22.22 -44.68 -10.09
CA LEU A 181 -23.59 -45.05 -10.53
C LEU A 181 -23.62 -45.55 -11.94
N GLY A 182 -22.91 -44.95 -12.90
CA GLY A 182 -22.79 -45.41 -14.29
C GLY A 182 -22.16 -46.79 -14.39
N TYR A 183 -21.09 -47.06 -13.59
CA TYR A 183 -20.46 -48.38 -13.54
C TYR A 183 -21.41 -49.44 -12.95
N TYR A 184 -22.14 -49.14 -11.87
CA TYR A 184 -23.09 -50.02 -11.23
C TYR A 184 -24.25 -50.41 -12.18
N ILE A 185 -24.85 -49.43 -12.86
CA ILE A 185 -25.92 -49.65 -13.84
C ILE A 185 -25.44 -50.53 -15.02
N SER A 186 -24.27 -50.25 -15.56
CA SER A 186 -23.70 -51.00 -16.69
C SER A 186 -23.43 -52.45 -16.33
N ARG A 187 -23.00 -52.73 -15.09
CA ARG A 187 -22.75 -54.09 -14.60
C ARG A 187 -24.07 -54.87 -14.39
N LYS A 188 -25.11 -54.23 -13.91
CA LYS A 188 -26.44 -54.78 -13.71
C LYS A 188 -27.10 -55.14 -15.05
N TRP A 189 -26.95 -54.29 -16.08
CA TRP A 189 -27.43 -54.54 -17.44
C TRP A 189 -26.71 -55.70 -18.12
N LYS A 190 -25.43 -55.89 -17.95
CA LYS A 190 -24.66 -57.02 -18.48
C LYS A 190 -25.09 -58.33 -17.82
N LYS A 191 -25.47 -58.32 -16.56
CA LYS A 191 -25.96 -59.50 -15.84
C LYS A 191 -27.35 -59.94 -16.35
N MET A 192 -28.27 -58.97 -16.53
CA MET A 192 -29.62 -59.25 -17.06
C MET A 192 -29.64 -59.77 -18.49
N LYS A 193 -28.63 -59.43 -19.35
CA LYS A 193 -28.49 -59.95 -20.71
C LYS A 193 -27.92 -61.36 -20.74
N ARG A 194 -27.29 -61.84 -19.68
CA ARG A 194 -26.71 -63.19 -19.59
C ARG A 194 -27.71 -64.25 -19.10
N ASP A 195 -28.72 -63.82 -18.42
CA ASP A 195 -29.73 -64.66 -17.79
C ASP A 195 -31.02 -64.77 -18.65
N ARG A 196 -30.97 -64.26 -19.90
CA ARG A 196 -31.93 -64.50 -21.00
C ARG A 196 -31.33 -65.34 -22.09
#